data_f379f42fb9d023e3b33e094097336bfc
#
_entry.id   f379f42fb9d023e3b33e094097336bfc
#
_cell.length_a   1.000
_cell.length_b   1.000
_cell.length_c   1.000
_cell.angle_alpha   90.00
_cell.angle_beta   90.00
_cell.angle_gamma   90.00
#
_symmetry.space_group_name_H-M   'P 1'
#
loop_
_entity.id
_entity.type
_entity.pdbx_description
1 polymer ?
#
loop_
_entity_poly.entity_id
_entity_poly.type
_entity_poly.pdbx_seq_one_letter_code
_entity_poly.pdbx_strand_id
1 'polypeptide(L)'
;DYAAKDIVLQENGSEFLIEHKDKKVPVRTGLIGMFNVYNTLAAVAAAAELGVSLEDIARTFDAPIVIPGRMERVFIKAPFSVYVDYAHTPQALTSALVALRKITRGRLIVVFGCGGDRDKEKRPVMGKNAARFADEVIVTSDNPRKEDPEAIIRDIVAGMEKDTFSVVPDRRDAIKLALSRAHEGD
;
A
#
# COMPACT_ATOMS: atom_id res chain seq x y z
N ASP A 1 2.72 21.04 18.77
CA ASP A 1 3.08 20.01 17.80
C ASP A 1 2.57 18.66 18.28
N TYR A 2 2.18 17.79 17.34
CA TYR A 2 1.82 16.39 17.58
C TYR A 2 2.93 15.49 17.03
N ALA A 3 3.36 14.48 17.77
CA ALA A 3 4.39 13.57 17.33
C ALA A 3 3.99 12.11 17.60
N ALA A 4 4.36 11.20 16.66
CA ALA A 4 4.29 9.77 16.90
C ALA A 4 5.67 9.26 17.34
N LYS A 5 5.70 8.50 18.44
CA LYS A 5 6.90 7.90 19.05
C LYS A 5 6.71 6.39 19.22
N ASP A 6 7.80 5.69 19.41
CA ASP A 6 7.83 4.25 19.73
C ASP A 6 7.00 3.43 18.73
N ILE A 7 7.18 3.73 17.43
CA ILE A 7 6.36 3.18 16.34
C ILE A 7 6.76 1.72 16.09
N VAL A 8 5.77 0.81 16.22
CA VAL A 8 5.88 -0.60 15.88
C VAL A 8 4.93 -0.90 14.72
N LEU A 9 5.49 -1.31 13.58
CA LEU A 9 4.72 -1.70 12.40
C LEU A 9 4.60 -3.22 12.36
N GLN A 10 3.35 -3.73 12.20
CA GLN A 10 3.03 -5.16 12.22
C GLN A 10 2.16 -5.51 11.00
N GLU A 11 2.01 -6.81 10.71
CA GLU A 11 1.16 -7.32 9.64
C GLU A 11 -0.33 -6.99 9.83
N ASN A 12 -0.77 -6.84 11.07
CA ASN A 12 -2.16 -6.58 11.43
C ASN A 12 -2.42 -5.14 11.91
N GLY A 13 -1.45 -4.22 11.71
CA GLY A 13 -1.62 -2.82 12.08
C GLY A 13 -0.36 -2.12 12.53
N SER A 14 -0.55 -1.04 13.27
CA SER A 14 0.53 -0.23 13.82
C SER A 14 0.22 0.17 15.27
N GLU A 15 1.26 0.21 16.10
CA GLU A 15 1.19 0.68 17.49
C GLU A 15 2.18 1.83 17.68
N PHE A 16 1.80 2.88 18.37
CA PHE A 16 2.68 4.03 18.64
C PHE A 16 2.14 4.89 19.76
N LEU A 17 2.99 5.76 20.33
CA LEU A 17 2.58 6.79 21.27
C LEU A 17 2.34 8.11 20.53
N ILE A 18 1.23 8.77 20.82
CA ILE A 18 1.02 10.16 20.43
C ILE A 18 1.51 11.05 21.56
N GLU A 19 2.46 11.91 21.26
CA GLU A 19 2.93 12.97 22.16
C GLU A 19 2.36 14.32 21.72
N HIS A 20 1.71 15.02 22.66
CA HIS A 20 1.30 16.41 22.49
C HIS A 20 1.39 17.13 23.82
N LYS A 21 2.21 18.20 23.88
CA LYS A 21 2.55 18.89 25.14
C LYS A 21 3.10 17.89 26.16
N ASP A 22 2.53 17.85 27.33
CA ASP A 22 2.94 16.95 28.43
C ASP A 22 2.18 15.60 28.44
N LYS A 23 1.34 15.36 27.41
CA LYS A 23 0.53 14.15 27.32
C LYS A 23 1.17 13.13 26.37
N LYS A 24 1.07 11.84 26.78
CA LYS A 24 1.44 10.67 25.96
C LYS A 24 0.28 9.69 25.99
N VAL A 25 -0.25 9.37 24.82
CA VAL A 25 -1.39 8.47 24.71
C VAL A 25 -1.05 7.35 23.72
N PRO A 26 -1.16 6.06 24.13
CA PRO A 26 -0.94 4.94 23.25
C PRO A 26 -2.08 4.81 22.24
N VAL A 27 -1.74 4.50 20.99
CA VAL A 27 -2.67 4.20 19.92
C VAL A 27 -2.30 2.88 19.29
N ARG A 28 -3.31 2.01 19.12
CA ARG A 28 -3.23 0.80 18.31
C ARG A 28 -4.24 0.91 17.18
N THR A 29 -3.82 0.71 15.96
CA THR A 29 -4.69 0.77 14.78
C THR A 29 -4.45 -0.40 13.85
N GLY A 30 -5.50 -0.88 13.15
CA GLY A 30 -5.39 -1.88 12.09
C GLY A 30 -4.75 -1.36 10.80
N LEU A 31 -4.44 -0.07 10.71
CA LEU A 31 -3.83 0.53 9.54
C LEU A 31 -2.33 0.23 9.46
N ILE A 32 -1.86 -0.26 8.31
CA ILE A 32 -0.49 -0.74 8.10
C ILE A 32 0.36 0.35 7.44
N GLY A 33 1.62 0.43 7.85
CA GLY A 33 2.64 1.25 7.21
C GLY A 33 2.81 2.64 7.78
N MET A 34 4.01 3.18 7.65
CA MET A 34 4.40 4.48 8.22
C MET A 34 3.53 5.64 7.72
N PHE A 35 3.12 5.62 6.46
CA PHE A 35 2.25 6.65 5.93
C PHE A 35 0.87 6.69 6.62
N ASN A 36 0.37 5.53 7.09
CA ASN A 36 -0.85 5.49 7.89
C ASN A 36 -0.65 5.97 9.33
N VAL A 37 0.55 5.83 9.90
CA VAL A 37 0.89 6.49 11.16
C VAL A 37 0.79 8.02 11.01
N TYR A 38 1.33 8.58 9.91
CA TYR A 38 1.19 10.01 9.63
C TYR A 38 -0.26 10.44 9.37
N ASN A 39 -1.03 9.63 8.62
CA ASN A 39 -2.45 9.91 8.38
C ASN A 39 -3.24 9.90 9.70
N THR A 40 -2.98 8.92 10.57
CA THR A 40 -3.58 8.84 11.90
C THR A 40 -3.20 10.05 12.74
N LEU A 41 -1.92 10.43 12.76
CA LEU A 41 -1.45 11.59 13.50
C LEU A 41 -2.11 12.89 13.03
N ALA A 42 -2.29 13.06 11.73
CA ALA A 42 -3.00 14.21 11.17
C ALA A 42 -4.47 14.25 11.58
N ALA A 43 -5.16 13.10 11.55
CA ALA A 43 -6.55 12.99 11.98
C ALA A 43 -6.69 13.28 13.48
N VAL A 44 -5.78 12.75 14.31
CA VAL A 44 -5.72 13.01 15.74
C VAL A 44 -5.53 14.50 16.02
N ALA A 45 -4.56 15.13 15.34
CA ALA A 45 -4.29 16.55 15.51
C ALA A 45 -5.54 17.40 15.17
N ALA A 46 -6.19 17.09 14.03
CA ALA A 46 -7.40 17.80 13.64
C ALA A 46 -8.54 17.64 14.66
N ALA A 47 -8.78 16.43 15.16
CA ALA A 47 -9.83 16.18 16.15
C ALA A 47 -9.52 16.86 17.50
N ALA A 48 -8.26 16.84 17.94
CA ALA A 48 -7.85 17.48 19.18
C ALA A 48 -7.97 19.01 19.12
N GLU A 49 -7.63 19.63 17.99
CA GLU A 49 -7.84 21.07 17.79
C GLU A 49 -9.33 21.46 17.75
N LEU A 50 -10.22 20.51 17.43
CA LEU A 50 -11.68 20.69 17.56
C LEU A 50 -12.20 20.44 18.99
N GLY A 51 -11.33 20.18 19.96
CA GLY A 51 -11.66 20.06 21.38
C GLY A 51 -11.93 18.64 21.86
N VAL A 52 -11.70 17.60 21.04
CA VAL A 52 -11.82 16.20 21.48
C VAL A 52 -10.58 15.81 22.29
N SER A 53 -10.74 15.13 23.43
CA SER A 53 -9.60 14.70 24.23
C SER A 53 -8.75 13.64 23.51
N LEU A 54 -7.43 13.64 23.74
CA LEU A 54 -6.54 12.64 23.13
C LEU A 54 -6.92 11.22 23.54
N GLU A 55 -7.39 11.04 24.75
CA GLU A 55 -7.81 9.77 25.31
C GLU A 55 -9.07 9.24 24.62
N ASP A 56 -10.03 10.13 24.30
CA ASP A 56 -11.23 9.76 23.56
C ASP A 56 -10.91 9.43 22.09
N ILE A 57 -10.05 10.23 21.48
CA ILE A 57 -9.58 9.96 20.13
C ILE A 57 -8.88 8.61 20.06
N ALA A 58 -7.96 8.31 21.00
CA ALA A 58 -7.21 7.05 21.02
C ALA A 58 -8.16 5.84 21.12
N ARG A 59 -9.20 5.92 21.95
CA ARG A 59 -10.21 4.86 22.08
C ARG A 59 -10.97 4.55 20.79
N THR A 60 -11.08 5.50 19.86
CA THR A 60 -11.75 5.23 18.58
C THR A 60 -10.97 4.26 17.69
N PHE A 61 -9.65 4.15 17.90
CA PHE A 61 -8.79 3.24 17.14
C PHE A 61 -8.81 1.79 17.66
N ASP A 62 -9.41 1.53 18.84
CA ASP A 62 -9.63 0.16 19.34
C ASP A 62 -10.65 -0.61 18.48
N ALA A 63 -11.51 0.11 17.75
CA ALA A 63 -12.40 -0.49 16.76
C ALA A 63 -11.64 -0.75 15.44
N PRO A 64 -11.96 -1.84 14.72
CA PRO A 64 -11.37 -2.10 13.42
C PRO A 64 -11.64 -0.96 12.43
N ILE A 65 -10.59 -0.31 11.94
CA ILE A 65 -10.68 0.72 10.91
C ILE A 65 -10.24 0.09 9.61
N VAL A 66 -11.14 0.03 8.63
CA VAL A 66 -10.85 -0.38 7.26
C VAL A 66 -11.17 0.79 6.33
N ILE A 67 -10.18 1.20 5.56
CA ILE A 67 -10.36 2.21 4.51
C ILE A 67 -10.25 1.47 3.18
N PRO A 68 -11.36 1.32 2.42
CA PRO A 68 -11.36 0.56 1.18
C PRO A 68 -10.28 1.05 0.20
N GLY A 69 -9.50 0.10 -0.33
CA GLY A 69 -8.41 0.39 -1.27
C GLY A 69 -7.21 1.16 -0.66
N ARG A 70 -7.04 1.18 0.65
CA ARG A 70 -5.88 1.79 1.33
C ARG A 70 -5.20 0.76 2.23
N MET A 71 -4.24 0.04 1.66
CA MET A 71 -3.61 -1.13 2.33
C MET A 71 -4.66 -2.07 2.93
N GLU A 72 -5.76 -2.20 2.23
CA GLU A 72 -6.89 -3.04 2.65
C GLU A 72 -6.50 -4.50 2.58
N ARG A 73 -6.50 -5.18 3.72
CA ARG A 73 -6.25 -6.62 3.76
C ARG A 73 -7.50 -7.38 3.30
N VAL A 74 -7.34 -8.19 2.27
CA VAL A 74 -8.40 -9.10 1.80
C VAL A 74 -8.32 -10.38 2.61
N PHE A 75 -9.37 -10.69 3.37
CA PHE A 75 -9.42 -11.92 4.16
C PHE A 75 -9.76 -13.12 3.27
N ILE A 76 -8.80 -13.99 3.07
CA ILE A 76 -8.92 -15.22 2.31
C ILE A 76 -8.41 -16.42 3.13
N LYS A 77 -8.90 -17.61 2.85
CA LYS A 77 -8.38 -18.84 3.45
C LYS A 77 -7.18 -19.35 2.64
N ALA A 78 -6.04 -18.68 2.80
CA ALA A 78 -4.79 -19.03 2.13
C ALA A 78 -3.61 -18.83 3.08
N PRO A 79 -2.46 -19.49 2.86
CA PRO A 79 -1.27 -19.34 3.69
C PRO A 79 -0.45 -18.09 3.35
N PHE A 80 -0.99 -17.16 2.56
CA PHE A 80 -0.38 -15.90 2.15
C PHE A 80 -1.35 -14.73 2.39
N SER A 81 -0.85 -13.51 2.37
CA SER A 81 -1.64 -12.29 2.58
C SER A 81 -1.88 -11.54 1.28
N VAL A 82 -3.08 -10.96 1.14
CA VAL A 82 -3.45 -10.14 -0.04
C VAL A 82 -3.86 -8.76 0.43
N TYR A 83 -3.31 -7.74 -0.22
CA TYR A 83 -3.61 -6.34 0.06
C TYR A 83 -4.05 -5.61 -1.20
N VAL A 84 -5.00 -4.70 -1.05
CA VAL A 84 -5.45 -3.78 -2.10
C VAL A 84 -5.10 -2.36 -1.72
N ASP A 85 -4.42 -1.65 -2.63
CA ASP A 85 -4.04 -0.26 -2.44
C ASP A 85 -4.32 0.59 -3.67
N TYR A 86 -4.67 1.84 -3.46
CA TYR A 86 -4.97 2.81 -4.53
C TYR A 86 -3.71 3.49 -5.09
N ALA A 87 -2.53 3.00 -4.78
CA ALA A 87 -1.26 3.57 -5.24
C ALA A 87 -1.23 3.70 -6.78
N HIS A 88 -1.18 4.94 -7.28
CA HIS A 88 -1.20 5.25 -8.71
C HIS A 88 -0.12 6.28 -9.09
N THR A 89 0.81 6.55 -8.19
CA THR A 89 2.01 7.37 -8.41
C THR A 89 3.26 6.58 -8.04
N PRO A 90 4.44 6.93 -8.59
CA PRO A 90 5.70 6.26 -8.24
C PRO A 90 5.99 6.22 -6.74
N GLN A 91 5.76 7.33 -6.04
CA GLN A 91 5.99 7.44 -4.60
C GLN A 91 5.01 6.58 -3.79
N ALA A 92 3.71 6.59 -4.16
CA ALA A 92 2.70 5.80 -3.47
C ALA A 92 2.96 4.30 -3.64
N LEU A 93 3.29 3.84 -4.87
CA LEU A 93 3.65 2.44 -5.14
C LEU A 93 4.88 2.02 -4.32
N THR A 94 5.93 2.85 -4.31
CA THR A 94 7.12 2.59 -3.51
C THR A 94 6.79 2.50 -2.03
N SER A 95 6.00 3.43 -1.50
CA SER A 95 5.61 3.45 -0.09
C SER A 95 4.83 2.20 0.31
N ALA A 96 3.90 1.75 -0.55
CA ALA A 96 3.14 0.53 -0.32
C ALA A 96 4.06 -0.72 -0.33
N LEU A 97 4.92 -0.86 -1.34
CA LEU A 97 5.84 -2.00 -1.45
C LEU A 97 6.85 -2.04 -0.30
N VAL A 98 7.41 -0.90 0.09
CA VAL A 98 8.35 -0.81 1.24
C VAL A 98 7.64 -1.15 2.55
N ALA A 99 6.39 -0.73 2.73
CA ALA A 99 5.62 -1.08 3.92
C ALA A 99 5.35 -2.58 4.00
N LEU A 100 4.89 -3.18 2.88
CA LEU A 100 4.63 -4.61 2.79
C LEU A 100 5.91 -5.44 2.94
N ARG A 101 7.04 -5.02 2.34
CA ARG A 101 8.31 -5.74 2.47
C ARG A 101 8.76 -5.93 3.93
N LYS A 102 8.44 -4.97 4.81
CA LYS A 102 8.81 -5.05 6.24
C LYS A 102 8.06 -6.14 7.01
N ILE A 103 6.90 -6.52 6.54
CA ILE A 103 6.01 -7.49 7.20
C ILE A 103 5.91 -8.83 6.45
N THR A 104 6.32 -8.89 5.18
CA THR A 104 6.29 -10.09 4.36
C THR A 104 7.50 -10.98 4.66
N ARG A 105 7.27 -12.25 4.96
CA ARG A 105 8.32 -13.24 5.27
C ARG A 105 8.82 -13.95 4.00
N GLY A 106 7.92 -14.16 3.05
CA GLY A 106 8.17 -14.77 1.75
C GLY A 106 8.44 -13.74 0.65
N ARG A 107 7.92 -14.00 -0.55
CA ARG A 107 8.03 -13.11 -1.70
C ARG A 107 6.95 -12.02 -1.66
N LEU A 108 7.31 -10.87 -2.16
CA LEU A 108 6.36 -9.78 -2.41
C LEU A 108 6.00 -9.78 -3.90
N ILE A 109 4.77 -10.17 -4.22
CA ILE A 109 4.22 -10.18 -5.58
C ILE A 109 3.36 -8.94 -5.77
N VAL A 110 3.61 -8.18 -6.82
CA VAL A 110 2.81 -6.98 -7.14
C VAL A 110 2.10 -7.14 -8.48
N VAL A 111 0.79 -6.84 -8.49
CA VAL A 111 -0.03 -6.74 -9.70
C VAL A 111 -0.43 -5.27 -9.85
N PHE A 112 0.01 -4.60 -10.92
CA PHE A 112 -0.34 -3.20 -11.12
C PHE A 112 -0.41 -2.82 -12.59
N GLY A 113 -1.03 -1.69 -12.86
CA GLY A 113 -1.09 -1.03 -14.15
C GLY A 113 -1.18 0.47 -13.97
N CYS A 114 -1.21 1.20 -15.09
CA CYS A 114 -1.38 2.65 -15.09
C CYS A 114 -2.63 3.04 -15.86
N GLY A 115 -3.29 4.12 -15.42
CA GLY A 115 -4.43 4.68 -16.13
C GLY A 115 -4.00 5.45 -17.40
N GLY A 116 -4.83 5.39 -18.43
CA GLY A 116 -4.70 6.20 -19.64
C GLY A 116 -5.15 7.65 -19.41
N ASP A 117 -4.85 8.54 -20.38
CA ASP A 117 -5.13 9.99 -20.34
C ASP A 117 -4.62 10.63 -19.05
N ARG A 118 -3.44 10.21 -18.61
CA ARG A 118 -2.72 10.69 -17.42
C ARG A 118 -1.25 10.88 -17.77
N ASP A 119 -0.49 11.40 -16.81
CA ASP A 119 0.96 11.54 -16.91
C ASP A 119 1.62 10.23 -17.37
N LYS A 120 2.27 10.27 -18.55
CA LYS A 120 2.95 9.11 -19.15
C LYS A 120 4.35 8.92 -18.58
N GLU A 121 5.00 9.99 -18.13
CA GLU A 121 6.38 9.94 -17.64
C GLU A 121 6.50 9.10 -16.36
N LYS A 122 5.43 9.01 -15.58
CA LYS A 122 5.40 8.16 -14.39
C LYS A 122 5.43 6.66 -14.69
N ARG A 123 4.99 6.21 -15.88
CA ARG A 123 4.81 4.78 -16.23
C ARG A 123 6.13 4.00 -16.12
N PRO A 124 7.20 4.40 -16.80
CA PRO A 124 8.50 3.71 -16.66
C PRO A 124 9.08 3.82 -15.26
N VAL A 125 8.85 4.94 -14.55
CA VAL A 125 9.30 5.10 -13.16
C VAL A 125 8.58 4.12 -12.23
N MET A 126 7.28 3.90 -12.42
CA MET A 126 6.51 2.90 -11.66
C MET A 126 6.99 1.49 -11.97
N GLY A 127 7.27 1.15 -13.24
CA GLY A 127 7.87 -0.12 -13.63
C GLY A 127 9.21 -0.37 -12.92
N LYS A 128 10.11 0.61 -12.98
CA LYS A 128 11.41 0.56 -12.30
C LYS A 128 11.28 0.35 -10.79
N ASN A 129 10.37 1.07 -10.15
CA ASN A 129 10.16 0.96 -8.71
C ASN A 129 9.56 -0.40 -8.34
N ALA A 130 8.58 -0.90 -9.11
CA ALA A 130 8.02 -2.24 -8.90
C ALA A 130 9.10 -3.32 -8.98
N ALA A 131 9.92 -3.32 -10.04
CA ALA A 131 11.02 -4.27 -10.21
C ALA A 131 12.10 -4.18 -9.12
N ARG A 132 12.26 -3.00 -8.50
CA ARG A 132 13.24 -2.80 -7.42
C ARG A 132 12.77 -3.34 -6.07
N PHE A 133 11.49 -3.21 -5.76
CA PHE A 133 10.96 -3.44 -4.39
C PHE A 133 10.12 -4.71 -4.27
N ALA A 134 9.65 -5.30 -5.38
CA ALA A 134 8.96 -6.57 -5.39
C ALA A 134 9.87 -7.70 -5.91
N ASP A 135 9.58 -8.93 -5.50
CA ASP A 135 10.27 -10.14 -5.98
C ASP A 135 9.69 -10.62 -7.30
N GLU A 136 8.38 -10.40 -7.51
CA GLU A 136 7.68 -10.72 -8.75
C GLU A 136 6.72 -9.58 -9.12
N VAL A 137 6.72 -9.21 -10.40
CA VAL A 137 5.87 -8.13 -10.94
C VAL A 137 4.97 -8.68 -12.04
N ILE A 138 3.68 -8.42 -11.94
CA ILE A 138 2.71 -8.71 -13.01
C ILE A 138 2.13 -7.39 -13.49
N VAL A 139 2.50 -6.98 -14.70
CA VAL A 139 2.02 -5.77 -15.34
C VAL A 139 0.71 -6.07 -16.07
N THR A 140 -0.32 -5.27 -15.82
CA THR A 140 -1.65 -5.48 -16.37
C THR A 140 -2.30 -4.16 -16.78
N SER A 141 -3.44 -4.22 -17.47
CA SER A 141 -4.27 -3.06 -17.72
C SER A 141 -4.92 -2.56 -16.43
N ASP A 142 -5.08 -1.24 -16.34
CA ASP A 142 -5.93 -0.60 -15.34
C ASP A 142 -7.11 0.06 -16.08
N ASN A 143 -7.33 1.34 -15.97
CA ASN A 143 -8.34 2.08 -16.71
C ASN A 143 -7.69 2.78 -17.93
N PRO A 144 -7.72 2.19 -19.12
CA PRO A 144 -7.01 2.72 -20.29
C PRO A 144 -7.63 3.98 -20.87
N ARG A 145 -8.89 4.28 -20.54
CA ARG A 145 -9.66 5.39 -21.10
C ARG A 145 -9.65 5.37 -22.64
N LYS A 146 -9.03 6.37 -23.28
CA LYS A 146 -8.92 6.47 -24.75
C LYS A 146 -7.61 5.93 -25.31
N GLU A 147 -6.68 5.52 -24.45
CA GLU A 147 -5.38 4.97 -24.88
C GLU A 147 -5.45 3.45 -25.09
N ASP A 148 -4.59 2.96 -25.98
CA ASP A 148 -4.36 1.53 -26.13
C ASP A 148 -3.76 0.94 -24.85
N PRO A 149 -4.41 -0.04 -24.18
CA PRO A 149 -3.91 -0.63 -22.95
C PRO A 149 -2.54 -1.29 -23.12
N GLU A 150 -2.24 -1.86 -24.30
CA GLU A 150 -0.94 -2.45 -24.58
C GLU A 150 0.16 -1.41 -24.72
N ALA A 151 -0.15 -0.20 -25.24
CA ALA A 151 0.80 0.90 -25.27
C ALA A 151 1.15 1.36 -23.85
N ILE A 152 0.17 1.44 -22.96
CA ILE A 152 0.41 1.77 -21.54
C ILE A 152 1.31 0.73 -20.88
N ILE A 153 1.06 -0.56 -21.13
CA ILE A 153 1.88 -1.66 -20.61
C ILE A 153 3.32 -1.56 -21.14
N ARG A 154 3.51 -1.29 -22.43
CA ARG A 154 4.85 -1.09 -23.01
C ARG A 154 5.60 0.05 -22.33
N ASP A 155 4.94 1.18 -22.04
CA ASP A 155 5.56 2.30 -21.33
C ASP A 155 6.01 1.92 -19.91
N ILE A 156 5.22 1.09 -19.20
CA ILE A 156 5.59 0.59 -17.87
C ILE A 156 6.83 -0.30 -17.95
N VAL A 157 6.80 -1.28 -18.86
CA VAL A 157 7.86 -2.29 -19.02
C VAL A 157 9.17 -1.64 -19.49
N ALA A 158 9.12 -0.55 -20.27
CA ALA A 158 10.32 0.18 -20.69
C ALA A 158 11.19 0.70 -19.53
N GLY A 159 10.62 0.84 -18.32
CA GLY A 159 11.38 1.19 -17.12
C GLY A 159 11.96 0.01 -16.35
N MET A 160 11.70 -1.24 -16.76
CA MET A 160 12.09 -2.44 -16.03
C MET A 160 13.38 -3.04 -16.61
N GLU A 161 14.42 -3.13 -15.80
CA GLU A 161 15.75 -3.60 -16.20
C GLU A 161 15.94 -5.13 -16.11
N LYS A 162 14.92 -5.89 -15.63
CA LYS A 162 15.04 -7.33 -15.35
C LYS A 162 13.85 -8.09 -15.93
N ASP A 163 14.11 -9.32 -16.39
CA ASP A 163 13.09 -10.28 -16.82
C ASP A 163 12.27 -10.89 -15.66
N THR A 164 12.16 -10.18 -14.53
CA THR A 164 11.42 -10.61 -13.34
C THR A 164 9.97 -10.14 -13.36
N PHE A 165 9.39 -10.00 -14.54
CA PHE A 165 8.00 -9.59 -14.68
C PHE A 165 7.23 -10.48 -15.67
N SER A 166 5.93 -10.52 -15.50
CA SER A 166 4.99 -11.08 -16.46
C SER A 166 4.06 -9.97 -16.96
N VAL A 167 3.64 -10.07 -18.21
CA VAL A 167 2.62 -9.18 -18.79
C VAL A 167 1.34 -9.99 -19.00
N VAL A 168 0.26 -9.56 -18.34
CA VAL A 168 -1.07 -10.17 -18.49
C VAL A 168 -2.07 -9.03 -18.63
N PRO A 169 -2.50 -8.69 -19.87
CA PRO A 169 -3.36 -7.53 -20.11
C PRO A 169 -4.71 -7.58 -19.40
N ASP A 170 -5.34 -8.75 -19.32
CA ASP A 170 -6.56 -8.91 -18.55
C ASP A 170 -6.25 -8.89 -17.04
N ARG A 171 -6.83 -7.90 -16.32
CA ARG A 171 -6.56 -7.71 -14.89
C ARG A 171 -7.06 -8.86 -14.02
N ARG A 172 -8.18 -9.49 -14.40
CA ARG A 172 -8.71 -10.65 -13.67
C ARG A 172 -7.74 -11.83 -13.77
N ASP A 173 -7.22 -12.07 -14.97
CA ASP A 173 -6.28 -13.17 -15.20
C ASP A 173 -4.90 -12.86 -14.57
N ALA A 174 -4.48 -11.60 -14.57
CA ALA A 174 -3.28 -11.16 -13.85
C ALA A 174 -3.39 -11.45 -12.34
N ILE A 175 -4.54 -11.15 -11.73
CA ILE A 175 -4.80 -11.44 -10.31
C ILE A 175 -4.83 -12.95 -10.07
N LYS A 176 -5.50 -13.74 -10.90
CA LYS A 176 -5.51 -15.21 -10.80
C LYS A 176 -4.10 -15.79 -10.88
N LEU A 177 -3.28 -15.27 -11.81
CA LEU A 177 -1.90 -15.70 -11.96
C LEU A 177 -1.09 -15.41 -10.69
N ALA A 178 -1.20 -14.20 -10.13
CA ALA A 178 -0.55 -13.87 -8.86
C ALA A 178 -0.94 -14.83 -7.73
N LEU A 179 -2.25 -15.05 -7.56
CA LEU A 179 -2.78 -15.94 -6.52
C LEU A 179 -2.33 -17.39 -6.72
N SER A 180 -2.19 -17.87 -7.97
CA SER A 180 -1.74 -19.23 -8.27
C SER A 180 -0.24 -19.44 -8.02
N ARG A 181 0.54 -18.36 -8.01
CA ARG A 181 1.99 -18.37 -7.78
C ARG A 181 2.38 -18.07 -6.33
N ALA A 182 1.44 -17.58 -5.55
CA ALA A 182 1.68 -17.25 -4.15
C ALA A 182 1.84 -18.50 -3.29
N HIS A 183 2.79 -18.46 -2.35
CA HIS A 183 3.12 -19.52 -1.41
C HIS A 183 2.99 -19.03 0.02
N GLU A 184 3.23 -19.93 0.98
CA GLU A 184 3.20 -19.59 2.40
C GLU A 184 4.18 -18.45 2.72
N GLY A 185 3.65 -17.42 3.40
CA GLY A 185 4.41 -16.25 3.83
C GLY A 185 4.55 -15.13 2.80
N ASP A 186 4.03 -15.31 1.56
CA ASP A 186 4.01 -14.28 0.51
C ASP A 186 2.97 -13.19 0.81
#